data_9704f06cf6b63c655348eabc9079eb1b
#
_entry.id   9704f06cf6b63c655348eabc9079eb1b
#
_cell.length_a   1.000
_cell.length_b   1.000
_cell.length_c   1.000
_cell.angle_alpha   90.00
_cell.angle_beta   90.00
_cell.angle_gamma   90.00
#
_symmetry.space_group_name_H-M   'P 1'
#
loop_
_entity.id
_entity.type
_entity.pdbx_description
1 polymer ?
#
loop_
_entity_poly.entity_id
_entity_poly.type
_entity_poly.pdbx_seq_one_letter_code
_entity_poly.pdbx_strand_id
1 'polypeptide(L)'
;MENIIYVGVQVQDFHQIVPKSGNVITFKEPIMHEVDSRWGWAIHKYPHYEEVGIEDVTFVGHATDDFQHHRNWAHDGAYKPIKMTRLTNSWMRRVNFVSISEANSITSSANVSAYDIKIDGNRGHAAIRSQGSSRVFIGKVTDRTNGPLIDNRGVIQQGAGQY
;
A
#
# COMPACT_ATOMS: atom_id res chain seq x y z
N MET A 1 28.47 -5.85 1.23
CA MET A 1 27.05 -5.50 1.43
C MET A 1 26.70 -5.94 2.84
N GLU A 2 26.57 -5.01 3.76
CA GLU A 2 26.14 -5.35 5.12
C GLU A 2 24.68 -5.77 5.09
N ASN A 3 24.40 -6.96 5.56
CA ASN A 3 23.02 -7.43 5.74
C ASN A 3 22.44 -6.70 6.95
N ILE A 4 21.67 -5.66 6.72
CA ILE A 4 20.92 -5.00 7.77
C ILE A 4 19.75 -5.93 8.13
N ILE A 5 19.88 -6.64 9.24
CA ILE A 5 18.80 -7.46 9.80
C ILE A 5 17.92 -6.53 10.65
N TYR A 6 16.74 -6.19 10.17
CA TYR A 6 15.74 -5.53 10.99
C TYR A 6 15.05 -6.56 11.88
N VAL A 7 15.30 -6.48 13.16
CA VAL A 7 14.61 -7.32 14.16
C VAL A 7 13.13 -6.96 14.17
N GLY A 8 12.27 -7.97 13.99
CA GLY A 8 10.81 -7.78 14.02
C GLY A 8 10.14 -7.54 12.66
N VAL A 9 10.87 -7.58 11.56
CA VAL A 9 10.26 -7.61 10.23
C VAL A 9 9.71 -9.01 9.98
N GLN A 10 8.40 -9.11 9.77
CA GLN A 10 7.75 -10.35 9.42
C GLN A 10 7.37 -10.32 7.94
N VAL A 11 7.73 -11.37 7.22
CA VAL A 11 7.23 -11.59 5.86
C VAL A 11 5.80 -12.11 5.96
N GLN A 12 4.88 -11.42 5.32
CA GLN A 12 3.47 -11.80 5.22
C GLN A 12 3.11 -11.96 3.76
N ASP A 13 2.48 -13.06 3.42
CA ASP A 13 1.91 -13.25 2.10
C ASP A 13 0.47 -13.74 2.25
N PHE A 14 -0.41 -13.30 1.35
CA PHE A 14 -1.83 -13.58 1.40
C PHE A 14 -2.19 -14.48 0.22
N HIS A 15 -2.78 -15.61 0.51
CA HIS A 15 -3.18 -16.59 -0.49
C HIS A 15 -4.61 -17.07 -0.31
N GLN A 16 -5.29 -17.24 -1.42
CA GLN A 16 -6.56 -17.95 -1.42
C GLN A 16 -6.30 -19.44 -1.39
N ILE A 17 -6.82 -20.13 -0.39
CA ILE A 17 -6.76 -21.58 -0.30
C ILE A 17 -7.87 -22.16 -1.18
N VAL A 18 -7.51 -23.03 -2.11
CA VAL A 18 -8.48 -23.83 -2.85
C VAL A 18 -8.99 -25.00 -1.97
N PRO A 19 -10.11 -25.66 -2.33
CA PRO A 19 -10.65 -26.74 -1.52
C PRO A 19 -9.58 -27.76 -1.12
N LYS A 20 -9.52 -28.06 0.20
CA LYS A 20 -8.55 -28.96 0.78
C LYS A 20 -8.81 -30.40 0.34
N SER A 21 -7.75 -31.12 0.01
CA SER A 21 -7.79 -32.55 -0.26
C SER A 21 -6.86 -33.28 0.71
N GLY A 22 -7.44 -34.08 1.63
CA GLY A 22 -6.66 -34.80 2.66
C GLY A 22 -5.84 -33.80 3.52
N ASN A 23 -4.54 -34.02 3.61
CA ASN A 23 -3.59 -33.16 4.35
C ASN A 23 -2.85 -32.16 3.46
N VAL A 24 -3.25 -32.02 2.20
CA VAL A 24 -2.63 -31.13 1.25
C VAL A 24 -3.42 -29.82 1.17
N ILE A 25 -2.73 -28.71 1.32
CA ILE A 25 -3.27 -27.36 1.10
C ILE A 25 -2.68 -26.85 -0.20
N THR A 26 -3.54 -26.37 -1.08
CA THR A 26 -3.14 -25.75 -2.35
C THR A 26 -3.54 -24.29 -2.34
N PHE A 27 -2.61 -23.43 -2.67
CA PHE A 27 -2.87 -21.99 -2.86
C PHE A 27 -3.21 -21.72 -4.32
N LYS A 28 -4.10 -20.78 -4.54
CA LYS A 28 -4.47 -20.31 -5.89
C LYS A 28 -3.34 -19.56 -6.54
N GLU A 29 -2.66 -18.72 -5.77
CA GLU A 29 -1.53 -17.94 -6.22
C GLU A 29 -0.21 -18.63 -5.89
N PRO A 30 0.84 -18.45 -6.70
CA PRO A 30 2.15 -19.01 -6.40
C PRO A 30 2.73 -18.41 -5.12
N ILE A 31 3.43 -19.21 -4.34
CA ILE A 31 4.23 -18.74 -3.22
C ILE A 31 5.49 -18.09 -3.79
N MET A 32 5.74 -16.84 -3.42
CA MET A 32 6.86 -16.06 -3.93
C MET A 32 8.14 -16.18 -3.10
N HIS A 33 8.06 -16.89 -1.97
CA HIS A 33 9.17 -17.08 -1.05
C HIS A 33 9.48 -18.56 -0.84
N GLU A 34 10.71 -18.83 -0.49
CA GLU A 34 11.06 -20.14 0.05
C GLU A 34 10.34 -20.33 1.40
N VAL A 35 9.61 -21.41 1.52
CA VAL A 35 8.94 -21.80 2.76
C VAL A 35 9.71 -22.95 3.38
N ASP A 36 10.31 -22.72 4.55
CA ASP A 36 11.08 -23.71 5.28
C ASP A 36 10.65 -23.72 6.74
N SER A 37 10.47 -24.92 7.29
CA SER A 37 10.04 -25.12 8.67
C SER A 37 10.98 -24.46 9.70
N ARG A 38 12.24 -24.28 9.35
CA ARG A 38 13.25 -23.60 10.21
C ARG A 38 12.88 -22.14 10.50
N TRP A 39 12.06 -21.51 9.69
CA TRP A 39 11.68 -20.10 9.84
C TRP A 39 10.33 -19.89 10.53
N GLY A 40 9.72 -20.95 11.02
CA GLY A 40 8.50 -20.86 11.80
C GLY A 40 7.28 -20.35 11.03
N TRP A 41 7.19 -20.65 9.73
CA TRP A 41 6.02 -20.31 8.93
C TRP A 41 4.74 -20.88 9.52
N ALA A 42 3.68 -20.07 9.54
CA ALA A 42 2.37 -20.47 10.01
C ALA A 42 1.28 -19.94 9.08
N ILE A 43 0.19 -20.70 8.96
CA ILE A 43 -0.97 -20.29 8.18
C ILE A 43 -2.07 -19.86 9.13
N HIS A 44 -2.57 -18.64 8.92
CA HIS A 44 -3.65 -18.08 9.71
C HIS A 44 -4.81 -17.69 8.81
N LYS A 45 -6.04 -17.91 9.27
CA LYS A 45 -7.21 -17.31 8.63
C LYS A 45 -7.15 -15.81 8.82
N TYR A 46 -7.20 -15.07 7.71
CA TYR A 46 -7.11 -13.64 7.74
C TYR A 46 -8.48 -12.98 7.51
N PRO A 47 -9.00 -12.22 8.49
CA PRO A 47 -10.25 -11.49 8.33
C PRO A 47 -10.04 -10.32 7.37
N HIS A 48 -10.84 -10.26 6.31
CA HIS A 48 -10.72 -9.27 5.24
C HIS A 48 -12.09 -8.91 4.67
N TYR A 49 -12.12 -7.86 3.87
CA TYR A 49 -13.25 -7.48 3.02
C TYR A 49 -12.86 -7.65 1.57
N GLU A 50 -13.81 -8.00 0.73
CA GLU A 50 -13.59 -8.25 -0.69
C GLU A 50 -14.37 -7.26 -1.56
N GLU A 51 -13.85 -7.04 -2.78
CA GLU A 51 -14.54 -6.31 -3.84
C GLU A 51 -14.98 -4.89 -3.44
N VAL A 52 -14.12 -4.21 -2.69
CA VAL A 52 -14.34 -2.81 -2.31
C VAL A 52 -13.72 -1.90 -3.37
N GLY A 53 -14.52 -1.02 -3.95
CA GLY A 53 -14.08 -0.09 -5.00
C GLY A 53 -14.28 1.37 -4.63
N ILE A 54 -13.33 2.23 -5.03
CA ILE A 54 -13.44 3.69 -4.98
C ILE A 54 -13.16 4.22 -6.37
N GLU A 55 -14.13 4.95 -6.94
CA GLU A 55 -14.05 5.42 -8.31
C GLU A 55 -14.62 6.82 -8.49
N ASP A 56 -14.10 7.52 -9.51
CA ASP A 56 -14.66 8.75 -10.04
C ASP A 56 -14.90 9.85 -8.99
N VAL A 57 -13.94 10.00 -8.05
CA VAL A 57 -14.04 10.97 -6.95
C VAL A 57 -12.80 11.83 -6.85
N THR A 58 -12.97 13.05 -6.36
CA THR A 58 -11.86 13.95 -6.03
C THR A 58 -11.85 14.22 -4.53
N PHE A 59 -10.70 13.99 -3.90
CA PHE A 59 -10.44 14.36 -2.51
C PHE A 59 -9.62 15.64 -2.47
N VAL A 60 -10.07 16.61 -1.72
CA VAL A 60 -9.37 17.89 -1.52
C VAL A 60 -8.99 17.99 -0.05
N GLY A 61 -7.69 18.09 0.20
CA GLY A 61 -7.12 18.35 1.51
C GLY A 61 -6.63 19.79 1.64
N HIS A 62 -5.92 20.07 2.72
CA HIS A 62 -5.34 21.39 3.01
C HIS A 62 -3.87 21.26 3.41
N ALA A 63 -3.15 20.31 2.78
CA ALA A 63 -1.70 20.23 2.96
C ALA A 63 -1.04 21.55 2.56
N THR A 64 -0.12 22.01 3.41
CA THR A 64 0.55 23.31 3.23
C THR A 64 1.64 23.24 2.16
N ASP A 65 1.99 24.37 1.59
CA ASP A 65 3.05 24.49 0.57
C ASP A 65 4.47 24.44 1.16
N ASP A 66 4.60 24.67 2.47
CA ASP A 66 5.87 24.60 3.22
C ASP A 66 6.15 23.20 3.82
N PHE A 67 5.72 22.15 3.18
CA PHE A 67 5.87 20.78 3.69
C PHE A 67 7.29 20.49 4.18
N GLN A 68 7.38 19.96 5.41
CA GLN A 68 8.62 19.47 6.02
C GLN A 68 8.40 18.07 6.55
N HIS A 69 9.21 17.12 6.07
CA HIS A 69 9.15 15.72 6.47
C HIS A 69 9.43 15.57 7.98
N HIS A 70 8.57 14.85 8.66
CA HIS A 70 8.65 14.59 10.12
C HIS A 70 8.62 15.83 11.03
N ARG A 71 8.09 16.95 10.56
CA ARG A 71 7.95 18.13 11.38
C ARG A 71 6.87 17.98 12.45
N ASN A 72 5.69 17.59 12.04
CA ASN A 72 4.55 17.33 12.93
C ASN A 72 3.43 16.58 12.18
N TRP A 73 2.37 16.24 12.90
CA TRP A 73 1.23 15.50 12.35
C TRP A 73 0.57 16.18 11.14
N ALA A 74 0.53 17.51 11.11
CA ALA A 74 -0.09 18.24 10.00
C ALA A 74 0.67 18.05 8.69
N HIS A 75 2.00 17.94 8.76
CA HIS A 75 2.83 17.68 7.60
C HIS A 75 2.79 16.19 7.19
N ASP A 76 2.87 15.28 8.17
CA ASP A 76 3.07 13.86 7.87
C ASP A 76 1.79 13.10 7.57
N GLY A 77 0.66 13.52 8.06
CA GLY A 77 -0.49 12.68 7.94
C GLY A 77 -1.87 13.25 8.19
N ALA A 78 -2.00 14.56 8.38
CA ALA A 78 -3.29 15.18 8.71
C ALA A 78 -4.35 14.99 7.61
N TYR A 79 -3.90 14.96 6.36
CA TYR A 79 -4.80 14.90 5.19
C TYR A 79 -4.57 13.61 4.43
N LYS A 80 -5.00 12.50 5.02
CA LYS A 80 -4.98 11.15 4.45
C LYS A 80 -6.42 10.68 4.21
N PRO A 81 -6.97 10.90 3.02
CA PRO A 81 -8.38 10.63 2.77
C PRO A 81 -8.71 9.15 2.72
N ILE A 82 -7.77 8.30 2.31
CA ILE A 82 -8.05 6.88 2.09
C ILE A 82 -7.01 6.01 2.80
N LYS A 83 -7.50 4.98 3.48
CA LYS A 83 -6.73 3.86 3.97
C LYS A 83 -7.41 2.56 3.57
N MET A 84 -6.79 1.82 2.69
CA MET A 84 -7.24 0.49 2.26
C MET A 84 -6.53 -0.56 3.12
N THR A 85 -7.27 -1.13 4.07
CA THR A 85 -6.70 -2.09 5.04
C THR A 85 -7.51 -3.38 5.05
N ARG A 86 -6.83 -4.51 5.00
CA ARG A 86 -7.44 -5.85 4.99
C ARG A 86 -8.43 -6.04 3.85
N LEU A 87 -8.07 -5.56 2.66
CA LEU A 87 -8.87 -5.71 1.46
C LEU A 87 -8.30 -6.80 0.56
N THR A 88 -9.18 -7.50 -0.13
CA THR A 88 -8.81 -8.40 -1.22
C THR A 88 -9.64 -8.10 -2.46
N ASN A 89 -9.07 -8.32 -3.66
CA ASN A 89 -9.75 -8.12 -4.94
C ASN A 89 -10.42 -6.74 -5.04
N SER A 90 -9.74 -5.70 -4.57
CA SER A 90 -10.30 -4.36 -4.36
C SER A 90 -9.57 -3.33 -5.21
N TRP A 91 -10.17 -2.17 -5.41
CA TRP A 91 -9.59 -1.20 -6.33
C TRP A 91 -9.87 0.26 -5.97
N MET A 92 -9.00 1.11 -6.49
CA MET A 92 -9.18 2.55 -6.59
C MET A 92 -8.86 2.96 -8.02
N ARG A 93 -9.78 3.63 -8.70
CA ARG A 93 -9.57 4.06 -10.08
C ARG A 93 -10.21 5.39 -10.42
N ARG A 94 -9.56 6.17 -11.31
CA ARG A 94 -10.01 7.50 -11.71
C ARG A 94 -10.29 8.41 -10.52
N VAL A 95 -9.35 8.41 -9.58
CA VAL A 95 -9.42 9.21 -8.35
C VAL A 95 -8.41 10.35 -8.42
N ASN A 96 -8.86 11.53 -8.05
CA ASN A 96 -8.01 12.71 -7.97
C ASN A 96 -7.76 13.09 -6.51
N PHE A 97 -6.56 13.55 -6.23
CA PHE A 97 -6.16 14.05 -4.93
C PHE A 97 -5.57 15.44 -5.07
N VAL A 98 -5.99 16.38 -4.25
CA VAL A 98 -5.52 17.75 -4.29
C VAL A 98 -5.05 18.20 -2.92
N SER A 99 -3.80 18.64 -2.79
CA SER A 99 -3.21 19.15 -1.54
C SER A 99 -3.42 18.20 -0.35
N ILE A 100 -2.98 16.95 -0.48
CA ILE A 100 -3.10 15.90 0.54
C ILE A 100 -1.71 15.53 1.11
N SER A 101 -1.66 15.05 2.33
CA SER A 101 -0.42 14.55 2.93
C SER A 101 -0.02 13.18 2.38
N GLU A 102 -0.98 12.31 2.21
CA GLU A 102 -0.80 10.97 1.62
C GLU A 102 -2.10 10.56 0.93
N ALA A 103 -2.04 10.23 -0.35
CA ALA A 103 -3.24 9.95 -1.13
C ALA A 103 -3.92 8.66 -0.67
N ASN A 104 -3.16 7.59 -0.54
CA ASN A 104 -3.69 6.30 -0.13
C ASN A 104 -2.62 5.47 0.58
N SER A 105 -3.02 4.78 1.63
CA SER A 105 -2.25 3.69 2.25
C SER A 105 -2.94 2.36 2.00
N ILE A 106 -2.26 1.45 1.30
CA ILE A 106 -2.69 0.07 1.10
C ILE A 106 -1.91 -0.79 2.09
N THR A 107 -2.59 -1.31 3.11
CA THR A 107 -1.93 -2.05 4.19
C THR A 107 -2.57 -3.40 4.41
N SER A 108 -1.74 -4.43 4.61
CA SER A 108 -2.19 -5.79 4.95
C SER A 108 -3.33 -6.27 4.04
N SER A 109 -3.14 -6.09 2.74
CA SER A 109 -4.15 -6.34 1.70
C SER A 109 -3.57 -7.19 0.57
N ALA A 110 -4.41 -7.75 -0.27
CA ALA A 110 -3.98 -8.56 -1.40
C ALA A 110 -4.83 -8.31 -2.65
N ASN A 111 -4.20 -8.42 -3.83
CA ASN A 111 -4.89 -8.21 -5.10
C ASN A 111 -5.61 -6.84 -5.15
N VAL A 112 -4.90 -5.78 -4.79
CA VAL A 112 -5.44 -4.42 -4.80
C VAL A 112 -4.85 -3.65 -5.97
N SER A 113 -5.71 -2.95 -6.71
CA SER A 113 -5.28 -2.12 -7.84
C SER A 113 -5.54 -0.65 -7.56
N ALA A 114 -4.55 0.21 -7.83
CA ALA A 114 -4.70 1.66 -7.93
C ALA A 114 -4.35 2.10 -9.34
N TYR A 115 -5.32 2.61 -10.09
CA TYR A 115 -5.14 2.89 -11.49
C TYR A 115 -5.81 4.20 -11.93
N ASP A 116 -5.13 4.96 -12.78
CA ASP A 116 -5.56 6.28 -13.25
C ASP A 116 -5.79 7.26 -12.09
N ILE A 117 -4.72 7.50 -11.36
CA ILE A 117 -4.69 8.37 -10.19
C ILE A 117 -4.01 9.69 -10.56
N LYS A 118 -4.63 10.79 -10.19
CA LYS A 118 -4.05 12.13 -10.36
C LYS A 118 -3.83 12.77 -9.01
N ILE A 119 -2.68 13.41 -8.85
CA ILE A 119 -2.28 14.08 -7.62
C ILE A 119 -1.82 15.48 -7.99
N ASP A 120 -2.49 16.48 -7.44
CA ASP A 120 -2.28 17.89 -7.74
C ASP A 120 -2.16 18.74 -6.46
N GLY A 121 -1.83 20.01 -6.60
CA GLY A 121 -1.77 20.98 -5.51
C GLY A 121 -0.48 20.87 -4.69
N ASN A 122 -0.58 21.09 -3.39
CA ASN A 122 0.58 21.08 -2.51
C ASN A 122 1.08 19.64 -2.25
N ARG A 123 2.40 19.47 -2.33
CA ARG A 123 3.06 18.19 -2.11
C ARG A 123 3.06 17.82 -0.63
N GLY A 124 2.63 16.61 -0.32
CA GLY A 124 2.68 16.05 1.03
C GLY A 124 3.77 15.00 1.22
N HIS A 125 3.58 14.14 2.22
CA HIS A 125 4.54 13.13 2.65
C HIS A 125 4.69 11.99 1.63
N ALA A 126 3.58 11.48 1.10
CA ALA A 126 3.58 10.42 0.11
C ALA A 126 2.33 10.46 -0.78
N ALA A 127 2.44 9.93 -1.98
CA ALA A 127 1.29 9.75 -2.85
C ALA A 127 0.54 8.46 -2.51
N ILE A 128 1.12 7.32 -2.83
CA ILE A 128 0.56 6.01 -2.54
C ILE A 128 1.59 5.20 -1.77
N ARG A 129 1.18 4.67 -0.63
CA ARG A 129 2.00 3.77 0.17
C ARG A 129 1.39 2.37 0.13
N SER A 130 2.22 1.36 -0.09
CA SER A 130 1.85 -0.02 0.08
C SER A 130 2.73 -0.66 1.14
N GLN A 131 2.16 -1.35 2.12
CA GLN A 131 2.89 -1.90 3.25
C GLN A 131 2.27 -3.21 3.74
N GLY A 132 3.09 -4.27 3.86
CA GLY A 132 2.64 -5.58 4.31
C GLY A 132 1.48 -6.12 3.48
N SER A 133 1.52 -5.91 2.17
CA SER A 133 0.47 -6.31 1.23
C SER A 133 1.07 -7.14 0.10
N SER A 134 0.26 -8.00 -0.52
CA SER A 134 0.68 -8.86 -1.63
C SER A 134 -0.06 -8.50 -2.90
N ARG A 135 0.63 -8.58 -4.05
CA ARG A 135 0.03 -8.39 -5.37
C ARG A 135 -0.74 -7.07 -5.50
N VAL A 136 -0.06 -5.98 -5.16
CA VAL A 136 -0.58 -4.62 -5.34
C VAL A 136 -0.13 -4.09 -6.69
N PHE A 137 -1.10 -3.71 -7.51
CA PHE A 137 -0.84 -3.07 -8.79
C PHE A 137 -1.09 -1.55 -8.68
N ILE A 138 -0.10 -0.76 -9.03
CA ILE A 138 -0.21 0.70 -9.10
C ILE A 138 0.20 1.13 -10.50
N GLY A 139 -0.70 1.76 -11.22
CA GLY A 139 -0.46 2.16 -12.60
C GLY A 139 -1.13 3.48 -13.01
N LYS A 140 -0.58 4.12 -14.04
CA LYS A 140 -1.06 5.39 -14.59
C LYS A 140 -1.26 6.45 -13.51
N VAL A 141 -0.22 6.68 -12.71
CA VAL A 141 -0.21 7.75 -11.70
C VAL A 141 0.39 9.01 -12.31
N THR A 142 -0.33 10.12 -12.22
CA THR A 142 0.13 11.44 -12.66
C THR A 142 0.28 12.34 -11.45
N ASP A 143 1.50 12.72 -11.12
CA ASP A 143 1.81 13.67 -10.04
C ASP A 143 2.16 15.04 -10.66
N ARG A 144 1.37 16.04 -10.32
CA ARG A 144 1.56 17.45 -10.70
C ARG A 144 1.68 18.35 -9.48
N THR A 145 2.00 17.79 -8.33
CA THR A 145 2.16 18.57 -7.12
C THR A 145 3.29 19.59 -7.24
N ASN A 146 3.11 20.77 -6.67
CA ASN A 146 4.15 21.77 -6.55
C ASN A 146 5.21 21.35 -5.50
N GLY A 147 6.34 22.00 -5.55
CA GLY A 147 7.43 21.82 -4.60
C GLY A 147 8.60 20.99 -5.12
N PRO A 148 9.75 21.09 -4.48
CA PRO A 148 10.95 20.42 -4.92
C PRO A 148 10.78 18.89 -4.82
N LEU A 149 11.33 18.18 -5.78
CA LEU A 149 11.60 16.75 -5.64
C LEU A 149 12.68 16.60 -4.56
N ILE A 150 12.25 16.54 -3.33
CA ILE A 150 13.18 16.30 -2.22
C ILE A 150 13.40 14.81 -2.11
N ASP A 151 14.66 14.45 -1.85
CA ASP A 151 15.11 13.09 -1.68
C ASP A 151 14.14 12.23 -0.86
N ASN A 152 13.89 11.03 -1.34
CA ASN A 152 13.06 9.99 -0.73
C ASN A 152 11.54 10.23 -0.66
N ARG A 153 11.02 11.24 -1.32
CA ARG A 153 9.57 11.38 -1.51
C ARG A 153 9.17 10.79 -2.85
N GLY A 154 9.07 9.48 -2.88
CA GLY A 154 8.54 8.79 -4.05
C GLY A 154 7.02 9.01 -4.18
N VAL A 155 6.54 9.07 -5.41
CA VAL A 155 5.09 9.02 -5.69
C VAL A 155 4.50 7.74 -5.12
N ILE A 156 5.28 6.68 -5.14
CA ILE A 156 4.92 5.36 -4.63
C ILE A 156 5.93 4.93 -3.59
N GLN A 157 5.47 4.58 -2.41
CA GLN A 157 6.30 4.03 -1.34
C GLN A 157 5.90 2.58 -1.07
N GLN A 158 6.90 1.71 -1.03
CA GLN A 158 6.74 0.32 -0.64
C GLN A 158 7.39 0.09 0.73
N GLY A 159 6.66 -0.54 1.63
CA GLY A 159 7.18 -0.98 2.91
C GLY A 159 7.63 -2.43 2.89
N ALA A 160 8.18 -2.91 4.00
CA ALA A 160 8.60 -4.30 4.14
C ALA A 160 7.45 -5.30 3.90
N GLY A 161 7.76 -6.44 3.31
CA GLY A 161 6.80 -7.51 3.06
C GLY A 161 5.99 -7.37 1.78
N GLN A 162 6.45 -6.59 0.80
CA GLN A 162 5.76 -6.41 -0.48
C GLN A 162 6.52 -7.03 -1.64
N TYR A 163 5.75 -7.63 -2.52
CA TYR A 163 6.23 -8.33 -3.72
C TYR A 163 5.27 -8.11 -4.87
#